data_6904fdf2094b732fdaa0f5b16940b6bb
#
_entry.id   6904fdf2094b732fdaa0f5b16940b6bb
#
_cell.length_a   1.000
_cell.length_b   1.000
_cell.length_c   1.000
_cell.angle_alpha   90.00
_cell.angle_beta   90.00
_cell.angle_gamma   90.00
#
_symmetry.space_group_name_H-M   'P 1'
#
loop_
_entity.id
_entity.type
_entity.pdbx_description
1 polymer ?
#
loop_
_entity_poly.entity_id
_entity_poly.type
_entity_poly.pdbx_seq_one_letter_code
_entity_poly.pdbx_strand_id
1 'polypeptide(L)'
;MKIALIGYGKMGRMIESVALSRGHEIVCIIDAQPIPCPSLNGKKIFTPDKGFASEAFRSADVAIEFSRPEAAERNIRAALAQGVPVVCGTTGWDVEGLKATLKPSNPQTLKPSTINEHPGVIWSSNYSVGVNILFAVNKYLAQLLQRAGGYTPSITEVHHVHKLDAPSGTAKTLAEDISPALFSKEGDNTRLNGECGGNVPITSIREGEVPGIHEVRWESEVDILTLRHEAKSRQGFALGAVLAAEWLRGKTGWHSMAEVMGLNI
;
A
#
# COMPACT_ATOMS: atom_id res chain seq x y z
N MET A 1 18.47 -11.16 0.34
CA MET A 1 18.51 -10.29 -0.84
C MET A 1 19.06 -8.92 -0.48
N LYS A 2 19.50 -8.18 -1.48
CA LYS A 2 20.00 -6.81 -1.35
C LYS A 2 18.86 -5.81 -1.53
N ILE A 3 18.64 -4.94 -0.56
CA ILE A 3 17.54 -3.97 -0.57
C ILE A 3 18.12 -2.55 -0.58
N ALA A 4 17.56 -1.68 -1.44
CA ALA A 4 17.76 -0.24 -1.36
C ALA A 4 16.55 0.40 -0.65
N LEU A 5 16.78 1.37 0.22
CA LEU A 5 15.74 2.16 0.87
C LEU A 5 15.71 3.57 0.28
N ILE A 6 14.52 4.03 -0.09
CA ILE A 6 14.27 5.38 -0.57
C ILE A 6 13.29 6.04 0.42
N GLY A 7 13.78 7.05 1.15
CA GLY A 7 13.14 7.60 2.33
C GLY A 7 13.58 6.86 3.60
N TYR A 8 14.21 7.60 4.52
CA TYR A 8 14.77 7.04 5.76
C TYR A 8 14.22 7.72 7.02
N GLY A 9 12.91 8.00 6.98
CA GLY A 9 12.13 8.48 8.12
C GLY A 9 11.78 7.35 9.10
N LYS A 10 10.68 7.51 9.84
CA LYS A 10 10.19 6.51 10.82
C LYS A 10 9.95 5.14 10.16
N MET A 11 9.31 5.11 8.98
CA MET A 11 9.04 3.86 8.27
C MET A 11 10.31 3.24 7.68
N GLY A 12 11.18 4.01 7.02
CA GLY A 12 12.42 3.48 6.44
C GLY A 12 13.31 2.79 7.46
N ARG A 13 13.44 3.36 8.67
CA ARG A 13 14.21 2.74 9.78
C ARG A 13 13.56 1.45 10.29
N MET A 14 12.25 1.40 10.34
CA MET A 14 11.53 0.19 10.75
C MET A 14 11.64 -0.91 9.69
N ILE A 15 11.56 -0.55 8.41
CA ILE A 15 11.76 -1.47 7.29
C ILE A 15 13.19 -2.02 7.30
N GLU A 16 14.21 -1.19 7.56
CA GLU A 16 15.59 -1.66 7.76
C GLU A 16 15.67 -2.71 8.86
N SER A 17 15.12 -2.41 10.05
CA SER A 17 15.15 -3.34 11.19
C SER A 17 14.51 -4.68 10.84
N VAL A 18 13.35 -4.67 10.18
CA VAL A 18 12.65 -5.88 9.75
C VAL A 18 13.44 -6.62 8.67
N ALA A 19 13.96 -5.91 7.67
CA ALA A 19 14.74 -6.51 6.59
C ALA A 19 15.99 -7.23 7.14
N LEU A 20 16.73 -6.58 8.05
CA LEU A 20 17.90 -7.17 8.69
C LEU A 20 17.55 -8.40 9.54
N SER A 21 16.45 -8.35 10.31
CA SER A 21 15.99 -9.49 11.10
C SER A 21 15.58 -10.70 10.26
N ARG A 22 15.20 -10.46 8.99
CA ARG A 22 14.87 -11.49 8.00
C ARG A 22 16.08 -11.96 7.16
N GLY A 23 17.29 -11.50 7.50
CA GLY A 23 18.53 -11.90 6.82
C GLY A 23 18.78 -11.19 5.49
N HIS A 24 18.16 -10.03 5.27
CA HIS A 24 18.42 -9.20 4.08
C HIS A 24 19.53 -8.20 4.35
N GLU A 25 20.16 -7.71 3.28
CA GLU A 25 21.20 -6.69 3.33
C GLU A 25 20.64 -5.35 2.82
N ILE A 26 20.85 -4.28 3.58
CA ILE A 26 20.59 -2.92 3.07
C ILE A 26 21.85 -2.41 2.41
N VAL A 27 21.83 -2.31 1.08
CA VAL A 27 23.00 -1.91 0.28
C VAL A 27 23.05 -0.42 -0.02
N CYS A 28 21.91 0.25 -0.06
CA CYS A 28 21.81 1.67 -0.36
C CYS A 28 20.67 2.31 0.42
N ILE A 29 20.89 3.52 0.92
CA ILE A 29 19.84 4.37 1.50
C ILE A 29 19.90 5.72 0.80
N ILE A 30 18.74 6.16 0.31
CA ILE A 30 18.53 7.46 -0.34
C ILE A 30 17.55 8.27 0.50
N ASP A 31 17.97 9.47 0.91
CA ASP A 31 17.09 10.43 1.58
C ASP A 31 17.42 11.86 1.13
N ALA A 32 16.39 12.71 1.10
CA ALA A 32 16.57 14.14 0.76
C ALA A 32 17.40 14.89 1.83
N GLN A 33 17.33 14.43 3.07
CA GLN A 33 18.12 14.96 4.18
C GLN A 33 19.11 13.89 4.66
N PRO A 34 20.41 14.13 4.58
CA PRO A 34 21.41 13.23 5.15
C PRO A 34 21.31 13.28 6.68
N ILE A 35 20.59 12.32 7.24
CA ILE A 35 20.43 12.18 8.69
C ILE A 35 21.58 11.32 9.19
N PRO A 36 22.35 11.75 10.22
CA PRO A 36 23.31 10.88 10.89
C PRO A 36 22.57 9.65 11.44
N CYS A 37 22.92 8.46 10.97
CA CYS A 37 22.29 7.23 11.45
C CYS A 37 23.31 6.36 12.20
N PRO A 38 23.12 6.14 13.51
CA PRO A 38 23.98 5.29 14.33
C PRO A 38 23.92 3.81 13.96
N SER A 39 22.80 3.35 13.35
CA SER A 39 22.56 1.92 13.09
C SER A 39 23.24 1.39 11.81
N LEU A 40 23.78 2.24 10.97
CA LEU A 40 24.29 1.85 9.65
C LEU A 40 25.71 1.29 9.60
N ASN A 41 26.38 1.03 10.71
CA ASN A 41 27.77 0.50 10.72
C ASN A 41 28.68 1.18 9.66
N GLY A 42 28.62 2.51 9.56
CA GLY A 42 29.37 3.31 8.60
C GLY A 42 28.78 3.39 7.17
N LYS A 43 27.60 2.84 6.90
CA LYS A 43 26.94 2.98 5.59
C LYS A 43 26.51 4.42 5.35
N LYS A 44 26.75 4.92 4.14
CA LYS A 44 26.48 6.30 3.74
C LYS A 44 25.04 6.46 3.26
N ILE A 45 24.32 7.47 3.76
CA ILE A 45 23.06 7.91 3.17
C ILE A 45 23.38 8.83 1.98
N PHE A 46 22.81 8.54 0.84
CA PHE A 46 22.97 9.30 -0.38
C PHE A 46 21.84 10.32 -0.55
N THR A 47 22.14 11.46 -1.14
CA THR A 47 21.13 12.32 -1.74
C THR A 47 20.56 11.70 -3.01
N PRO A 48 19.33 12.01 -3.46
CA PRO A 48 18.72 11.37 -4.63
C PRO A 48 19.56 11.45 -5.90
N ASP A 49 20.18 12.60 -6.18
CA ASP A 49 21.04 12.83 -7.34
C ASP A 49 22.27 11.91 -7.39
N LYS A 50 22.84 11.54 -6.24
CA LYS A 50 24.01 10.65 -6.13
C LYS A 50 23.61 9.20 -5.89
N GLY A 51 22.50 8.97 -5.17
CA GLY A 51 22.07 7.66 -4.74
C GLY A 51 21.68 6.76 -5.92
N PHE A 52 20.77 7.22 -6.77
CA PHE A 52 20.30 6.44 -7.92
C PHE A 52 21.43 6.12 -8.94
N ALA A 53 22.44 6.97 -9.06
CA ALA A 53 23.58 6.74 -9.93
C ALA A 53 24.66 5.85 -9.29
N SER A 54 24.54 5.46 -8.01
CA SER A 54 25.54 4.67 -7.30
C SER A 54 25.54 3.21 -7.73
N GLU A 55 26.71 2.57 -7.68
CA GLU A 55 26.84 1.12 -7.88
C GLU A 55 26.08 0.35 -6.80
N ALA A 56 26.06 0.87 -5.57
CA ALA A 56 25.32 0.30 -4.47
C ALA A 56 23.81 0.19 -4.79
N PHE A 57 23.22 1.23 -5.38
CA PHE A 57 21.82 1.19 -5.78
C PHE A 57 21.56 0.17 -6.90
N ARG A 58 22.41 0.18 -7.94
CA ARG A 58 22.29 -0.77 -9.06
C ARG A 58 22.48 -2.24 -8.64
N SER A 59 23.17 -2.48 -7.51
CA SER A 59 23.35 -3.84 -6.98
C SER A 59 22.15 -4.35 -6.19
N ALA A 60 21.12 -3.52 -5.96
CA ALA A 60 19.94 -3.91 -5.21
C ALA A 60 19.04 -4.86 -6.03
N ASP A 61 18.55 -5.90 -5.39
CA ASP A 61 17.52 -6.79 -5.95
C ASP A 61 16.16 -6.07 -6.05
N VAL A 62 15.90 -5.12 -5.11
CA VAL A 62 14.64 -4.39 -4.99
C VAL A 62 14.86 -3.09 -4.22
N ALA A 63 14.10 -2.04 -4.53
CA ALA A 63 14.02 -0.81 -3.75
C ALA A 63 12.68 -0.73 -2.98
N ILE A 64 12.72 -0.22 -1.74
CA ILE A 64 11.52 0.06 -0.95
C ILE A 64 11.43 1.57 -0.74
N GLU A 65 10.36 2.18 -1.27
CA GLU A 65 10.12 3.61 -1.33
C GLU A 65 9.07 4.04 -0.31
N PHE A 66 9.48 4.81 0.69
CA PHE A 66 8.62 5.44 1.71
C PHE A 66 9.14 6.86 1.98
N SER A 67 8.96 7.75 1.02
CA SER A 67 9.44 9.14 1.10
C SER A 67 8.29 10.15 1.27
N ARG A 68 8.14 11.04 0.32
CA ARG A 68 7.11 12.10 0.29
C ARG A 68 6.34 12.06 -1.03
N PRO A 69 5.07 12.49 -1.05
CA PRO A 69 4.23 12.49 -2.24
C PRO A 69 4.90 13.16 -3.45
N GLU A 70 5.54 14.31 -3.24
CA GLU A 70 6.17 15.12 -4.31
C GLU A 70 7.40 14.44 -4.94
N ALA A 71 7.96 13.43 -4.27
CA ALA A 71 9.15 12.73 -4.73
C ALA A 71 8.86 11.32 -5.26
N ALA A 72 7.73 10.72 -4.90
CA ALA A 72 7.45 9.30 -5.12
C ALA A 72 7.55 8.90 -6.60
N GLU A 73 6.85 9.60 -7.49
CA GLU A 73 6.90 9.30 -8.92
C GLU A 73 8.31 9.38 -9.49
N ARG A 74 9.03 10.48 -9.20
CA ARG A 74 10.42 10.66 -9.65
C ARG A 74 11.33 9.55 -9.13
N ASN A 75 11.18 9.16 -7.87
CA ASN A 75 11.97 8.11 -7.24
C ASN A 75 11.72 6.75 -7.91
N ILE A 76 10.46 6.41 -8.18
CA ILE A 76 10.08 5.17 -8.88
C ILE A 76 10.69 5.17 -10.29
N ARG A 77 10.49 6.24 -11.07
CA ARG A 77 11.06 6.34 -12.43
C ARG A 77 12.59 6.22 -12.42
N ALA A 78 13.26 6.85 -11.45
CA ALA A 78 14.71 6.76 -11.32
C ALA A 78 15.19 5.34 -10.99
N ALA A 79 14.48 4.61 -10.13
CA ALA A 79 14.78 3.22 -9.79
C ALA A 79 14.59 2.29 -11.01
N LEU A 80 13.45 2.42 -11.69
CA LEU A 80 13.15 1.62 -12.89
C LEU A 80 14.16 1.87 -14.01
N ALA A 81 14.63 3.10 -14.19
CA ALA A 81 15.69 3.44 -15.15
C ALA A 81 17.05 2.76 -14.84
N GLN A 82 17.27 2.36 -13.60
CA GLN A 82 18.43 1.56 -13.19
C GLN A 82 18.19 0.04 -13.22
N GLY A 83 17.00 -0.40 -13.67
CA GLY A 83 16.64 -1.81 -13.68
C GLY A 83 16.22 -2.37 -12.33
N VAL A 84 15.97 -1.53 -11.31
CA VAL A 84 15.64 -1.95 -9.94
C VAL A 84 14.12 -1.94 -9.74
N PRO A 85 13.47 -3.08 -9.37
CA PRO A 85 12.07 -3.15 -9.01
C PRO A 85 11.75 -2.32 -7.75
N VAL A 86 10.49 -1.84 -7.61
CA VAL A 86 10.13 -0.91 -6.54
C VAL A 86 8.87 -1.36 -5.80
N VAL A 87 8.95 -1.38 -4.47
CA VAL A 87 7.82 -1.44 -3.55
C VAL A 87 7.59 -0.04 -2.99
N CYS A 88 6.47 0.60 -3.33
CA CYS A 88 6.17 1.98 -2.93
C CYS A 88 4.98 2.05 -1.97
N GLY A 89 5.20 2.63 -0.79
CA GLY A 89 4.17 2.90 0.22
C GLY A 89 3.87 4.39 0.42
N THR A 90 4.48 5.26 -0.37
CA THR A 90 4.14 6.68 -0.35
C THR A 90 2.76 6.89 -0.96
N THR A 91 1.90 7.63 -0.26
CA THR A 91 0.52 7.97 -0.67
C THR A 91 0.41 9.46 -1.02
N GLY A 92 -0.72 9.87 -1.62
CA GLY A 92 -1.01 11.28 -1.88
C GLY A 92 -0.37 11.83 -3.18
N TRP A 93 -0.05 10.98 -4.16
CA TRP A 93 0.47 11.34 -5.48
C TRP A 93 -0.31 10.62 -6.59
N ASP A 94 -0.11 10.99 -7.84
CA ASP A 94 -0.84 10.43 -8.99
C ASP A 94 -0.30 9.05 -9.41
N VAL A 95 -0.78 8.02 -8.73
CA VAL A 95 -0.42 6.61 -8.98
C VAL A 95 -0.92 6.14 -10.33
N GLU A 96 -2.18 6.46 -10.66
CA GLU A 96 -2.79 5.99 -11.92
C GLU A 96 -2.16 6.66 -13.15
N GLY A 97 -1.76 7.93 -13.04
CA GLY A 97 -1.00 8.61 -14.08
C GLY A 97 0.34 7.91 -14.36
N LEU A 98 1.11 7.57 -13.32
CA LEU A 98 2.35 6.80 -13.50
C LEU A 98 2.07 5.44 -14.12
N LYS A 99 1.10 4.68 -13.59
CA LYS A 99 0.74 3.34 -14.06
C LYS A 99 0.33 3.35 -15.54
N ALA A 100 -0.41 4.36 -15.97
CA ALA A 100 -0.80 4.52 -17.37
C ALA A 100 0.40 4.73 -18.31
N THR A 101 1.42 5.48 -17.85
CA THR A 101 2.64 5.73 -18.64
C THR A 101 3.58 4.53 -18.72
N LEU A 102 3.49 3.59 -17.76
CA LEU A 102 4.31 2.38 -17.72
C LEU A 102 3.66 1.22 -18.50
N LYS A 103 2.39 1.33 -18.90
CA LYS A 103 1.75 0.33 -19.78
C LYS A 103 2.35 0.43 -21.20
N PRO A 104 2.56 -0.72 -21.90
CA PRO A 104 2.94 -0.69 -23.31
C PRO A 104 1.92 0.08 -24.12
N SER A 105 2.38 1.01 -24.96
CA SER A 105 1.52 1.93 -25.74
C SER A 105 0.61 1.23 -26.74
N ASN A 106 0.87 -0.04 -27.12
CA ASN A 106 -0.01 -0.83 -27.98
C ASN A 106 0.31 -2.34 -27.87
N PRO A 107 -0.55 -3.16 -27.24
CA PRO A 107 -0.38 -4.61 -27.14
C PRO A 107 -0.40 -5.35 -28.49
N GLN A 108 -0.96 -4.73 -29.55
CA GLN A 108 -1.16 -5.37 -30.86
C GLN A 108 0.03 -5.21 -31.81
N THR A 109 1.00 -4.34 -31.50
CA THR A 109 2.15 -4.07 -32.40
C THR A 109 3.46 -4.66 -31.91
N LEU A 110 3.49 -5.28 -30.74
CA LEU A 110 4.71 -5.82 -30.16
C LEU A 110 4.88 -7.29 -30.55
N LYS A 111 6.01 -7.62 -31.18
CA LYS A 111 6.44 -9.00 -31.32
C LYS A 111 6.67 -9.58 -29.91
N PRO A 112 6.39 -10.89 -29.67
CA PRO A 112 6.51 -11.49 -28.33
C PRO A 112 7.88 -11.36 -27.65
N SER A 113 8.92 -10.99 -28.40
CA SER A 113 10.30 -10.81 -27.93
C SER A 113 10.67 -9.36 -27.55
N THR A 114 9.72 -8.41 -27.61
CA THR A 114 9.98 -6.98 -27.36
C THR A 114 8.96 -6.37 -26.36
N ILE A 115 8.41 -7.18 -25.47
CA ILE A 115 7.72 -6.64 -24.30
C ILE A 115 8.83 -6.06 -23.42
N ASN A 116 9.09 -4.75 -23.57
CA ASN A 116 9.87 -4.00 -22.58
C ASN A 116 9.03 -3.86 -21.32
N GLU A 117 8.84 -4.97 -20.63
CA GLU A 117 8.27 -4.95 -19.31
C GLU A 117 9.28 -4.24 -18.41
N HIS A 118 8.87 -3.10 -17.86
CA HIS A 118 9.68 -2.43 -16.84
C HIS A 118 9.87 -3.37 -15.63
N PRO A 119 10.93 -3.20 -14.82
CA PRO A 119 11.07 -3.92 -13.57
C PRO A 119 9.80 -3.81 -12.72
N GLY A 120 9.50 -4.83 -11.92
CA GLY A 120 8.27 -4.91 -11.17
C GLY A 120 8.01 -3.69 -10.27
N VAL A 121 6.77 -3.27 -10.17
CA VAL A 121 6.31 -2.22 -9.26
C VAL A 121 5.14 -2.74 -8.44
N ILE A 122 5.21 -2.56 -7.13
CA ILE A 122 4.06 -2.70 -6.23
C ILE A 122 3.81 -1.32 -5.61
N TRP A 123 2.59 -0.82 -5.74
CA TRP A 123 2.12 0.29 -4.92
C TRP A 123 0.95 -0.17 -4.06
N SER A 124 0.95 0.24 -2.80
CA SER A 124 -0.17 0.01 -1.89
C SER A 124 -0.31 1.16 -0.90
N SER A 125 -1.54 1.56 -0.64
CA SER A 125 -1.85 2.51 0.45
C SER A 125 -1.64 1.91 1.83
N ASN A 126 -1.57 0.58 1.93
CA ASN A 126 -1.38 -0.14 3.19
C ASN A 126 -0.68 -1.49 2.97
N TYR A 127 0.47 -1.67 3.63
CA TYR A 127 1.26 -2.91 3.57
C TYR A 127 0.97 -3.89 4.72
N SER A 128 0.09 -3.55 5.68
CA SER A 128 -0.26 -4.49 6.75
C SER A 128 -0.90 -5.75 6.18
N VAL A 129 -0.32 -6.91 6.48
CA VAL A 129 -0.86 -8.22 6.12
C VAL A 129 -2.30 -8.35 6.63
N GLY A 130 -2.54 -7.98 7.90
CA GLY A 130 -3.89 -8.05 8.48
C GLY A 130 -4.91 -7.13 7.81
N VAL A 131 -4.50 -5.93 7.38
CA VAL A 131 -5.39 -5.01 6.64
C VAL A 131 -5.72 -5.54 5.24
N ASN A 132 -4.74 -6.13 4.54
CA ASN A 132 -5.00 -6.71 3.23
C ASN A 132 -5.91 -7.95 3.32
N ILE A 133 -5.78 -8.76 4.38
CA ILE A 133 -6.75 -9.83 4.67
C ILE A 133 -8.13 -9.23 4.97
N LEU A 134 -8.18 -8.14 5.76
CA LEU A 134 -9.45 -7.45 6.06
C LEU A 134 -10.13 -6.97 4.77
N PHE A 135 -9.40 -6.38 3.82
CA PHE A 135 -9.95 -5.98 2.51
C PHE A 135 -10.57 -7.16 1.76
N ALA A 136 -9.84 -8.27 1.64
CA ALA A 136 -10.33 -9.45 0.94
C ALA A 136 -11.58 -10.04 1.60
N VAL A 137 -11.57 -10.21 2.92
CA VAL A 137 -12.72 -10.73 3.67
C VAL A 137 -13.90 -9.76 3.63
N ASN A 138 -13.67 -8.44 3.71
CA ASN A 138 -14.70 -7.41 3.62
C ASN A 138 -15.44 -7.47 2.28
N LYS A 139 -14.68 -7.53 1.18
CA LYS A 139 -15.25 -7.65 -0.17
C LYS A 139 -16.08 -8.92 -0.33
N TYR A 140 -15.58 -10.06 0.15
CA TYR A 140 -16.29 -11.33 0.09
C TYR A 140 -17.55 -11.32 0.98
N LEU A 141 -17.45 -10.79 2.21
CA LEU A 141 -18.60 -10.66 3.12
C LEU A 141 -19.67 -9.76 2.52
N ALA A 142 -19.31 -8.63 1.91
CA ALA A 142 -20.25 -7.74 1.24
C ALA A 142 -21.07 -8.47 0.16
N GLN A 143 -20.42 -9.32 -0.64
CA GLN A 143 -21.12 -10.14 -1.65
C GLN A 143 -22.09 -11.16 -1.04
N LEU A 144 -21.72 -11.78 0.08
CA LEU A 144 -22.61 -12.72 0.79
C LEU A 144 -23.83 -12.01 1.37
N LEU A 145 -23.62 -10.88 2.05
CA LEU A 145 -24.68 -10.12 2.69
C LEU A 145 -25.60 -9.43 1.70
N GLN A 146 -25.10 -9.02 0.52
CA GLN A 146 -25.96 -8.58 -0.58
C GLN A 146 -26.97 -9.67 -1.00
N ARG A 147 -26.52 -10.92 -1.07
CA ARG A 147 -27.39 -12.05 -1.43
C ARG A 147 -28.41 -12.38 -0.32
N ALA A 148 -27.98 -12.28 0.94
CA ALA A 148 -28.85 -12.50 2.11
C ALA A 148 -29.90 -11.39 2.25
N GLY A 149 -29.52 -10.15 1.97
CA GLY A 149 -30.38 -8.95 2.16
C GLY A 149 -30.54 -8.55 3.64
N GLY A 150 -31.08 -7.36 3.87
CA GLY A 150 -31.45 -6.89 5.22
C GLY A 150 -30.30 -6.36 6.08
N TYR A 151 -29.06 -6.34 5.58
CA TYR A 151 -27.89 -5.81 6.30
C TYR A 151 -27.48 -4.42 5.79
N THR A 152 -27.19 -3.54 6.73
CA THR A 152 -26.69 -2.17 6.47
C THR A 152 -25.27 -2.04 6.99
N PRO A 153 -24.29 -1.63 6.15
CA PRO A 153 -22.90 -1.48 6.56
C PRO A 153 -22.63 -0.12 7.19
N SER A 154 -21.69 -0.07 8.13
CA SER A 154 -21.04 1.14 8.61
C SER A 154 -19.56 0.88 8.90
N ILE A 155 -18.72 1.92 8.82
CA ILE A 155 -17.30 1.83 9.08
C ILE A 155 -16.93 2.78 10.20
N THR A 156 -16.09 2.30 11.14
CA THR A 156 -15.45 3.15 12.15
C THR A 156 -13.94 3.00 12.03
N GLU A 157 -13.23 4.12 12.01
CA GLU A 157 -11.76 4.13 12.05
C GLU A 157 -11.24 4.99 13.19
N VAL A 158 -10.20 4.52 13.87
CA VAL A 158 -9.55 5.24 14.98
C VAL A 158 -8.06 5.35 14.71
N HIS A 159 -7.52 6.57 14.78
CA HIS A 159 -6.09 6.83 14.64
C HIS A 159 -5.61 7.88 15.65
N HIS A 160 -4.28 7.99 15.77
CA HIS A 160 -3.64 8.99 16.61
C HIS A 160 -4.03 10.43 16.23
N VAL A 161 -3.93 11.35 17.21
CA VAL A 161 -4.33 12.76 17.06
C VAL A 161 -3.56 13.55 15.99
N HIS A 162 -2.38 13.05 15.58
CA HIS A 162 -1.54 13.68 14.55
C HIS A 162 -1.88 13.27 13.11
N LYS A 163 -2.87 12.40 12.91
CA LYS A 163 -3.29 11.99 11.56
C LYS A 163 -4.19 13.04 10.94
N LEU A 164 -3.75 13.62 9.82
CA LEU A 164 -4.42 14.77 9.19
C LEU A 164 -5.58 14.36 8.29
N ASP A 165 -5.45 13.26 7.57
CA ASP A 165 -6.49 12.76 6.66
C ASP A 165 -7.63 12.09 7.44
N ALA A 166 -8.87 12.45 7.10
CA ALA A 166 -10.10 11.85 7.59
C ALA A 166 -11.16 11.89 6.47
N PRO A 167 -11.76 10.75 6.10
CA PRO A 167 -11.41 9.39 6.52
C PRO A 167 -10.04 8.93 6.00
N SER A 168 -9.46 7.91 6.69
CA SER A 168 -8.19 7.31 6.27
C SER A 168 -8.30 6.61 4.91
N GLY A 169 -7.17 6.47 4.18
CA GLY A 169 -7.14 5.72 2.93
C GLY A 169 -7.69 4.28 3.07
N THR A 170 -7.37 3.60 4.18
CA THR A 170 -7.88 2.26 4.49
C THR A 170 -9.41 2.24 4.64
N ALA A 171 -9.99 3.22 5.34
CA ALA A 171 -11.44 3.30 5.50
C ALA A 171 -12.16 3.58 4.16
N LYS A 172 -11.55 4.42 3.30
CA LYS A 172 -12.07 4.67 1.95
C LYS A 172 -12.05 3.39 1.09
N THR A 173 -10.94 2.65 1.08
CA THR A 173 -10.84 1.37 0.36
C THR A 173 -11.89 0.36 0.86
N LEU A 174 -12.09 0.25 2.20
CA LEU A 174 -13.13 -0.62 2.76
C LEU A 174 -14.54 -0.24 2.28
N ALA A 175 -14.85 1.04 2.18
CA ALA A 175 -16.13 1.53 1.68
C ALA A 175 -16.28 1.27 0.17
N GLU A 176 -15.23 1.51 -0.61
CA GLU A 176 -15.18 1.24 -2.06
C GLU A 176 -15.39 -0.25 -2.37
N ASP A 177 -14.80 -1.16 -1.58
CA ASP A 177 -14.99 -2.60 -1.74
C ASP A 177 -16.43 -3.07 -1.46
N ILE A 178 -17.16 -2.38 -0.59
CA ILE A 178 -18.57 -2.66 -0.26
C ILE A 178 -19.52 -2.10 -1.32
N SER A 179 -19.23 -0.92 -1.86
CA SER A 179 -20.14 -0.17 -2.74
C SER A 179 -20.69 -0.96 -3.93
N PRO A 180 -19.91 -1.75 -4.69
CA PRO A 180 -20.43 -2.53 -5.80
C PRO A 180 -21.49 -3.55 -5.37
N ALA A 181 -21.38 -4.11 -4.17
CA ALA A 181 -22.35 -5.07 -3.63
C ALA A 181 -23.67 -4.39 -3.27
N LEU A 182 -23.67 -3.14 -2.83
CA LEU A 182 -24.88 -2.39 -2.46
C LEU A 182 -25.67 -1.89 -3.68
N PHE A 183 -24.98 -1.57 -4.81
CA PHE A 183 -25.59 -0.86 -5.95
C PHE A 183 -25.89 -1.74 -7.16
N SER A 184 -25.67 -3.03 -7.10
CA SER A 184 -25.88 -3.94 -8.25
C SER A 184 -27.36 -4.29 -8.50
N LYS A 185 -28.32 -3.77 -7.74
CA LYS A 185 -29.75 -3.86 -8.05
C LYS A 185 -30.22 -2.57 -8.72
N GLU A 186 -30.48 -2.62 -10.02
CA GLU A 186 -31.22 -1.56 -10.73
C GLU A 186 -32.53 -1.27 -9.99
N GLY A 187 -32.67 -0.05 -9.48
CA GLY A 187 -33.94 0.47 -8.97
C GLY A 187 -34.06 0.83 -7.49
N ASP A 188 -33.06 0.59 -6.66
CA ASP A 188 -33.12 0.97 -5.24
C ASP A 188 -32.41 2.28 -4.95
N ASN A 189 -33.18 3.39 -4.96
CA ASN A 189 -32.74 4.76 -4.65
C ASN A 189 -32.73 5.05 -3.14
N THR A 190 -32.40 4.11 -2.27
CA THR A 190 -32.21 4.40 -0.85
C THR A 190 -30.89 5.13 -0.65
N ARG A 191 -30.95 6.46 -0.75
CA ARG A 191 -29.86 7.38 -0.43
C ARG A 191 -29.60 7.34 1.07
N LEU A 192 -28.52 6.67 1.48
CA LEU A 192 -27.94 6.89 2.80
C LEU A 192 -27.17 8.21 2.78
N ASN A 193 -27.56 9.17 3.60
CA ASN A 193 -26.94 10.49 3.70
C ASN A 193 -25.58 10.40 4.40
N GLY A 194 -24.49 10.43 3.62
CA GLY A 194 -23.13 10.50 4.16
C GLY A 194 -22.13 10.88 3.06
N GLU A 195 -21.36 11.92 3.26
CA GLU A 195 -20.34 12.38 2.33
C GLU A 195 -19.15 11.40 2.28
N CYS A 196 -18.67 11.10 1.06
CA CYS A 196 -17.45 10.40 0.63
C CYS A 196 -17.59 8.92 0.27
N GLY A 197 -17.50 8.65 -1.03
CA GLY A 197 -17.17 7.33 -1.62
C GLY A 197 -18.28 6.29 -1.48
N GLY A 198 -19.40 6.46 -2.20
CA GLY A 198 -20.42 5.43 -2.36
C GLY A 198 -21.13 5.01 -1.05
N ASN A 199 -21.99 5.83 -0.52
CA ASN A 199 -23.10 5.53 0.45
C ASN A 199 -22.81 4.67 1.72
N VAL A 200 -21.56 4.28 2.03
CA VAL A 200 -21.21 3.62 3.29
C VAL A 200 -20.77 4.68 4.29
N PRO A 201 -21.49 4.88 5.43
CA PRO A 201 -21.09 5.88 6.41
C PRO A 201 -19.78 5.51 7.09
N ILE A 202 -18.85 6.49 7.19
CA ILE A 202 -17.55 6.33 7.83
C ILE A 202 -17.47 7.30 9.01
N THR A 203 -17.22 6.77 10.20
CA THR A 203 -16.93 7.55 11.42
C THR A 203 -15.41 7.54 11.66
N SER A 204 -14.80 8.73 11.66
CA SER A 204 -13.36 8.90 11.92
C SER A 204 -13.13 9.43 13.33
N ILE A 205 -12.37 8.70 14.14
CA ILE A 205 -12.01 9.06 15.52
C ILE A 205 -10.50 9.34 15.59
N ARG A 206 -10.11 10.36 16.33
CA ARG A 206 -8.70 10.71 16.60
C ARG A 206 -8.47 10.64 18.09
N GLU A 207 -7.62 9.69 18.53
CA GLU A 207 -7.45 9.36 19.93
C GLU A 207 -6.00 8.95 20.24
N GLY A 208 -5.38 9.65 21.19
CA GLY A 208 -4.06 9.32 21.73
C GLY A 208 -3.00 9.05 20.66
N GLU A 209 -2.30 7.93 20.81
CA GLU A 209 -1.26 7.44 19.89
C GLU A 209 -1.69 6.14 19.17
N VAL A 210 -2.98 5.91 19.00
CA VAL A 210 -3.54 4.71 18.35
C VAL A 210 -2.95 4.54 16.95
N PRO A 211 -2.25 3.42 16.65
CA PRO A 211 -1.60 3.21 15.35
C PRO A 211 -2.60 3.08 14.20
N GLY A 212 -3.78 2.52 14.48
CA GLY A 212 -4.89 2.38 13.54
C GLY A 212 -5.81 1.22 13.90
N ILE A 213 -7.10 1.52 14.00
CA ILE A 213 -8.19 0.55 14.13
C ILE A 213 -9.15 0.77 12.97
N HIS A 214 -9.61 -0.29 12.36
CA HIS A 214 -10.64 -0.26 11.32
C HIS A 214 -11.67 -1.34 11.64
N GLU A 215 -12.91 -0.94 11.71
CA GLU A 215 -14.04 -1.80 12.00
C GLU A 215 -15.12 -1.59 10.92
N VAL A 216 -15.55 -2.70 10.30
CA VAL A 216 -16.71 -2.74 9.41
C VAL A 216 -17.81 -3.49 10.14
N ARG A 217 -18.92 -2.83 10.36
CA ARG A 217 -20.09 -3.36 11.04
C ARG A 217 -21.24 -3.46 10.06
N TRP A 218 -21.83 -4.66 10.00
CA TRP A 218 -23.05 -4.95 9.26
C TRP A 218 -24.16 -5.27 10.24
N GLU A 219 -25.24 -4.53 10.18
CA GLU A 219 -26.36 -4.65 11.12
C GLU A 219 -27.66 -4.99 10.38
N SER A 220 -28.39 -5.95 10.93
CA SER A 220 -29.75 -6.31 10.56
C SER A 220 -30.68 -6.10 11.73
N GLU A 221 -32.00 -6.40 11.57
CA GLU A 221 -32.96 -6.37 12.66
C GLU A 221 -32.72 -7.45 13.71
N VAL A 222 -31.93 -8.50 13.38
CA VAL A 222 -31.82 -9.70 14.25
C VAL A 222 -30.40 -9.90 14.78
N ASP A 223 -29.37 -9.40 14.10
CA ASP A 223 -27.98 -9.61 14.49
C ASP A 223 -27.02 -8.56 13.92
N ILE A 224 -25.75 -8.65 14.35
CA ILE A 224 -24.66 -7.79 13.92
C ILE A 224 -23.46 -8.66 13.56
N LEU A 225 -22.86 -8.39 12.40
CA LEU A 225 -21.59 -8.95 11.99
C LEU A 225 -20.52 -7.85 12.01
N THR A 226 -19.38 -8.12 12.62
CA THR A 226 -18.28 -7.14 12.72
C THR A 226 -16.96 -7.75 12.23
N LEU A 227 -16.30 -7.05 11.30
CA LEU A 227 -14.92 -7.28 10.93
C LEU A 227 -14.06 -6.18 11.55
N ARG A 228 -13.08 -6.55 12.38
CA ARG A 228 -12.21 -5.59 13.05
C ARG A 228 -10.73 -5.94 12.89
N HIS A 229 -9.95 -4.95 12.50
CA HIS A 229 -8.50 -4.97 12.53
C HIS A 229 -7.99 -3.90 13.48
N GLU A 230 -7.04 -4.26 14.34
CA GLU A 230 -6.37 -3.35 15.25
C GLU A 230 -4.85 -3.52 15.11
N ALA A 231 -4.18 -2.47 14.68
CA ALA A 231 -2.73 -2.44 14.60
C ALA A 231 -2.13 -2.24 16.00
N LYS A 232 -1.31 -3.16 16.49
CA LYS A 232 -0.58 -3.02 17.76
C LYS A 232 0.66 -2.13 17.63
N SER A 233 1.22 -2.05 16.44
CA SER A 233 2.38 -1.22 16.12
C SER A 233 2.50 -1.01 14.60
N ARG A 234 3.40 -0.10 14.19
CA ARG A 234 3.73 0.10 12.76
C ARG A 234 4.61 -1.00 12.17
N GLN A 235 5.09 -1.94 12.98
CA GLN A 235 5.95 -3.04 12.54
C GLN A 235 5.25 -3.95 11.52
N GLY A 236 3.93 -4.11 11.61
CA GLY A 236 3.13 -4.85 10.64
C GLY A 236 3.19 -4.28 9.22
N PHE A 237 3.24 -2.96 9.07
CA PHE A 237 3.40 -2.30 7.77
C PHE A 237 4.80 -2.52 7.20
N ALA A 238 5.84 -2.41 8.05
CA ALA A 238 7.23 -2.66 7.64
C ALA A 238 7.44 -4.11 7.20
N LEU A 239 6.86 -5.07 7.95
CA LEU A 239 6.90 -6.48 7.58
C LEU A 239 6.25 -6.72 6.22
N GLY A 240 5.06 -6.19 5.99
CA GLY A 240 4.38 -6.35 4.70
C GLY A 240 5.14 -5.73 3.53
N ALA A 241 5.80 -4.58 3.73
CA ALA A 241 6.65 -3.98 2.70
C ALA A 241 7.86 -4.86 2.36
N VAL A 242 8.48 -5.52 3.36
CA VAL A 242 9.58 -6.46 3.14
C VAL A 242 9.08 -7.74 2.45
N LEU A 243 7.93 -8.28 2.84
CA LEU A 243 7.31 -9.43 2.17
C LEU A 243 6.98 -9.13 0.70
N ALA A 244 6.46 -7.92 0.43
CA ALA A 244 6.23 -7.47 -0.94
C ALA A 244 7.52 -7.39 -1.75
N ALA A 245 8.61 -6.93 -1.14
CA ALA A 245 9.92 -6.87 -1.77
C ALA A 245 10.49 -8.28 -2.06
N GLU A 246 10.35 -9.23 -1.14
CA GLU A 246 10.72 -10.63 -1.35
C GLU A 246 9.96 -11.24 -2.53
N TRP A 247 8.65 -10.98 -2.60
CA TRP A 247 7.79 -11.48 -3.66
C TRP A 247 8.08 -10.84 -5.02
N LEU A 248 8.42 -9.55 -5.07
CA LEU A 248 8.63 -8.77 -6.29
C LEU A 248 9.94 -9.10 -7.01
N ARG A 249 10.91 -9.70 -6.32
CA ARG A 249 12.22 -10.04 -6.88
C ARG A 249 12.09 -10.83 -8.18
N GLY A 250 12.68 -10.32 -9.26
CA GLY A 250 12.68 -10.96 -10.58
C GLY A 250 11.36 -10.89 -11.34
N LYS A 251 10.38 -10.14 -10.85
CA LYS A 251 9.11 -9.90 -11.56
C LYS A 251 9.15 -8.59 -12.33
N THR A 252 8.29 -8.47 -13.32
CA THR A 252 8.12 -7.30 -14.19
C THR A 252 6.67 -6.84 -14.15
N GLY A 253 6.42 -5.59 -14.53
CA GLY A 253 5.07 -5.06 -14.59
C GLY A 253 4.53 -4.52 -13.26
N TRP A 254 3.25 -4.17 -13.24
CA TRP A 254 2.59 -3.56 -12.08
C TRP A 254 1.79 -4.61 -11.29
N HIS A 255 2.02 -4.68 -9.99
CA HIS A 255 1.41 -5.66 -9.10
C HIS A 255 0.73 -5.03 -7.88
N SER A 256 -0.11 -5.81 -7.22
CA SER A 256 -0.85 -5.43 -6.01
C SER A 256 -0.45 -6.25 -4.78
N MET A 257 -0.79 -5.76 -3.58
CA MET A 257 -0.63 -6.55 -2.35
C MET A 257 -1.54 -7.79 -2.32
N ALA A 258 -2.67 -7.76 -3.02
CA ALA A 258 -3.54 -8.95 -3.16
C ALA A 258 -2.82 -10.09 -3.89
N GLU A 259 -2.07 -9.77 -4.97
CA GLU A 259 -1.25 -10.75 -5.68
C GLU A 259 -0.10 -11.28 -4.81
N VAL A 260 0.58 -10.40 -4.06
CA VAL A 260 1.65 -10.78 -3.10
C VAL A 260 1.15 -11.82 -2.12
N MET A 261 -0.08 -11.69 -1.67
CA MET A 261 -0.68 -12.54 -0.63
C MET A 261 -1.49 -13.72 -1.19
N GLY A 262 -1.61 -13.85 -2.53
CA GLY A 262 -2.46 -14.86 -3.15
C GLY A 262 -3.95 -14.70 -2.84
N LEU A 263 -4.40 -13.48 -2.56
CA LEU A 263 -5.79 -13.16 -2.24
C LEU A 263 -6.57 -12.89 -3.53
N ASN A 264 -6.78 -13.91 -4.33
CA ASN A 264 -7.64 -13.86 -5.53
C ASN A 264 -9.08 -14.16 -5.11
N ILE A 265 -9.73 -13.16 -4.48
CA ILE A 265 -11.14 -13.23 -4.08
C ILE A 265 -11.95 -12.22 -4.89
#